data_82ee8eb13cad383b1d1347e2d3caf05a
#
_entry.id   82ee8eb13cad383b1d1347e2d3caf05a
#
_cell.length_a   1.000
_cell.length_b   1.000
_cell.length_c   1.000
_cell.angle_alpha   90.00
_cell.angle_beta   90.00
_cell.angle_gamma   90.00
#
_symmetry.space_group_name_H-M   'P 1'
#
loop_
_entity.id
_entity.type
_entity.pdbx_description
1 polymer ?
#
loop_
_entity_poly.entity_id
_entity_poly.type
_entity_poly.pdbx_seq_one_letter_code
_entity_poly.pdbx_strand_id
1 'polypeptide(L)'
;MALAPPPATAQPPGLEPAPLLLPWDLRLTPEQFERVCQANPEAVLELTAEGHLIVMTPTGGETGSRNSRLLIQLGMALTRGQPSLRIFDSSTGFRLPDGSVLSPDAALVLDERWQTLSPQQRRSFPPLCPDLVIELASPSDEGPRGITALRHKMDRYQANGARLGWLLLPQERAVEIWRGGGQQGMAERLENASRVAGSELAEGLELDLEEIWAV
;
A
#
# COMPACT_ATOMS: atom_id res chain seq x y z
N MET A 1 -32.93 25.62 1.45
CA MET A 1 -32.32 25.75 2.79
C MET A 1 -31.87 24.36 3.21
N ALA A 2 -30.57 24.08 3.12
CA ALA A 2 -30.01 22.82 3.57
C ALA A 2 -29.82 22.89 5.09
N LEU A 3 -30.38 21.92 5.81
CA LEU A 3 -30.21 21.77 7.24
C LEU A 3 -28.73 21.43 7.52
N ALA A 4 -28.10 22.18 8.42
CA ALA A 4 -26.75 21.88 8.91
C ALA A 4 -26.74 20.50 9.61
N PRO A 5 -25.67 19.72 9.50
CA PRO A 5 -25.53 18.46 10.22
C PRO A 5 -25.57 18.72 11.74
N PRO A 6 -26.15 17.80 12.53
CA PRO A 6 -26.17 17.93 13.98
C PRO A 6 -24.72 17.98 14.53
N PRO A 7 -24.47 18.77 15.60
CA PRO A 7 -23.17 18.82 16.22
C PRO A 7 -22.78 17.44 16.77
N ALA A 8 -21.53 17.06 16.56
CA ALA A 8 -20.96 15.86 17.16
C ALA A 8 -21.17 15.92 18.69
N THR A 9 -21.86 14.94 19.24
CA THR A 9 -22.04 14.81 20.70
C THR A 9 -20.67 14.58 21.33
N ALA A 10 -20.19 15.57 22.07
CA ALA A 10 -18.97 15.46 22.86
C ALA A 10 -19.14 14.30 23.85
N GLN A 11 -18.19 13.35 23.85
CA GLN A 11 -18.14 12.30 24.86
C GLN A 11 -17.94 12.91 26.26
N PRO A 12 -18.59 12.38 27.29
CA PRO A 12 -18.38 12.84 28.66
C PRO A 12 -16.93 12.57 29.08
N PRO A 13 -16.28 13.51 29.81
CA PRO A 13 -14.91 13.31 30.28
C PRO A 13 -14.85 12.15 31.27
N GLY A 14 -13.97 11.15 31.01
CA GLY A 14 -13.64 10.09 31.95
C GLY A 14 -13.97 8.65 31.53
N LEU A 15 -14.52 8.43 30.33
CA LEU A 15 -14.59 7.07 29.77
C LEU A 15 -13.42 6.89 28.78
N GLU A 16 -12.40 6.15 29.20
CA GLU A 16 -11.46 5.61 28.21
C GLU A 16 -12.27 4.75 27.20
N PRO A 17 -12.09 4.97 25.91
CA PRO A 17 -12.81 4.16 24.93
C PRO A 17 -12.41 2.70 25.11
N ALA A 18 -13.38 1.85 25.45
CA ALA A 18 -13.15 0.42 25.50
C ALA A 18 -12.71 -0.06 24.10
N PRO A 19 -11.72 -0.93 24.00
CA PRO A 19 -11.29 -1.45 22.71
C PRO A 19 -12.48 -2.09 21.99
N LEU A 20 -12.76 -1.65 20.77
CA LEU A 20 -13.83 -2.21 19.95
C LEU A 20 -13.42 -3.62 19.52
N LEU A 21 -14.14 -4.62 20.03
CA LEU A 21 -13.99 -6.00 19.59
C LEU A 21 -14.89 -6.21 18.36
N LEU A 22 -14.26 -6.44 17.21
CA LEU A 22 -14.99 -6.77 15.98
C LEU A 22 -15.26 -8.27 15.92
N PRO A 23 -16.48 -8.70 15.52
CA PRO A 23 -16.74 -10.09 15.23
C PRO A 23 -15.80 -10.61 14.14
N TRP A 24 -15.24 -11.79 14.31
CA TRP A 24 -14.30 -12.39 13.35
C TRP A 24 -14.93 -12.65 11.96
N ASP A 25 -16.25 -12.76 11.90
CA ASP A 25 -17.06 -12.99 10.70
C ASP A 25 -17.65 -11.69 10.13
N LEU A 26 -17.34 -10.53 10.70
CA LEU A 26 -17.76 -9.24 10.15
C LEU A 26 -17.23 -9.06 8.73
N ARG A 27 -18.12 -8.71 7.81
CA ARG A 27 -17.78 -8.38 6.42
C ARG A 27 -18.30 -7.00 6.10
N LEU A 28 -17.45 -6.21 5.46
CA LEU A 28 -17.78 -4.87 5.01
C LEU A 28 -17.77 -4.80 3.49
N THR A 29 -18.70 -4.04 2.93
CA THR A 29 -18.56 -3.57 1.54
C THR A 29 -17.54 -2.42 1.49
N PRO A 30 -16.96 -2.11 0.32
CA PRO A 30 -16.05 -0.96 0.19
C PRO A 30 -16.67 0.36 0.68
N GLU A 31 -17.98 0.56 0.45
CA GLU A 31 -18.71 1.77 0.90
C GLU A 31 -18.88 1.79 2.43
N GLN A 32 -19.12 0.64 3.06
CA GLN A 32 -19.15 0.53 4.52
C GLN A 32 -17.76 0.77 5.11
N PHE A 33 -16.72 0.21 4.48
CA PHE A 33 -15.33 0.43 4.88
C PHE A 33 -14.95 1.92 4.82
N GLU A 34 -15.28 2.63 3.74
CA GLU A 34 -15.04 4.07 3.63
C GLU A 34 -15.68 4.84 4.79
N ARG A 35 -16.91 4.49 5.18
CA ARG A 35 -17.59 5.09 6.33
C ARG A 35 -16.88 4.79 7.66
N VAL A 36 -16.33 3.57 7.81
CA VAL A 36 -15.54 3.21 8.99
C VAL A 36 -14.26 4.06 9.05
N CYS A 37 -13.55 4.23 7.94
CA CYS A 37 -12.36 5.08 7.87
C CYS A 37 -12.70 6.56 8.18
N GLN A 38 -13.80 7.09 7.64
CA GLN A 38 -14.24 8.46 7.93
C GLN A 38 -14.57 8.67 9.41
N ALA A 39 -15.10 7.66 10.08
CA ALA A 39 -15.40 7.71 11.52
C ALA A 39 -14.15 7.49 12.42
N ASN A 40 -13.04 6.99 11.84
CA ASN A 40 -11.80 6.66 12.55
C ASN A 40 -10.58 7.23 11.80
N PRO A 41 -10.43 8.56 11.66
CA PRO A 41 -9.40 9.16 10.81
C PRO A 41 -7.96 8.87 11.25
N GLU A 42 -7.76 8.48 12.51
CA GLU A 42 -6.45 8.13 13.07
C GLU A 42 -6.09 6.64 12.85
N ALA A 43 -7.02 5.81 12.39
CA ALA A 43 -6.78 4.40 12.18
C ALA A 43 -6.27 4.14 10.76
N VAL A 44 -5.21 3.35 10.65
CA VAL A 44 -4.75 2.81 9.35
C VAL A 44 -5.41 1.46 9.12
N LEU A 45 -6.27 1.39 8.14
CA LEU A 45 -7.16 0.25 7.88
C LEU A 45 -7.01 -0.21 6.44
N GLU A 46 -7.14 -1.53 6.23
CA GLU A 46 -7.27 -2.15 4.91
C GLU A 46 -8.53 -3.02 4.87
N LEU A 47 -9.03 -3.29 3.67
CA LEU A 47 -10.16 -4.17 3.40
C LEU A 47 -9.73 -5.28 2.45
N THR A 48 -9.95 -6.54 2.83
CA THR A 48 -9.74 -7.65 1.88
C THR A 48 -10.87 -7.73 0.86
N ALA A 49 -10.68 -8.45 -0.25
CA ALA A 49 -11.75 -8.69 -1.23
C ALA A 49 -12.93 -9.47 -0.63
N GLU A 50 -12.69 -10.27 0.40
CA GLU A 50 -13.72 -11.02 1.14
C GLU A 50 -14.47 -10.12 2.15
N GLY A 51 -14.09 -8.85 2.26
CA GLY A 51 -14.71 -7.85 3.14
C GLY A 51 -14.19 -7.87 4.58
N HIS A 52 -13.06 -8.52 4.87
CA HIS A 52 -12.46 -8.48 6.20
C HIS A 52 -11.73 -7.16 6.43
N LEU A 53 -11.94 -6.59 7.61
CA LEU A 53 -11.18 -5.43 8.06
C LEU A 53 -9.82 -5.85 8.62
N ILE A 54 -8.76 -5.21 8.15
CA ILE A 54 -7.40 -5.33 8.69
C ILE A 54 -7.05 -4.02 9.38
N VAL A 55 -6.59 -4.10 10.61
CA VAL A 55 -6.11 -2.94 11.40
C VAL A 55 -4.59 -2.97 11.38
N MET A 56 -3.98 -1.92 10.87
CA MET A 56 -2.53 -1.76 10.84
C MET A 56 -2.04 -1.06 12.09
N THR A 57 -0.91 -1.50 12.61
CA THR A 57 -0.23 -0.84 13.76
C THR A 57 0.91 0.04 13.27
N PRO A 58 1.29 1.07 14.04
CA PRO A 58 2.48 1.85 13.73
C PRO A 58 3.72 0.96 13.61
N THR A 59 4.56 1.25 12.63
CA THR A 59 5.80 0.50 12.40
C THR A 59 6.95 0.99 13.29
N GLY A 60 7.97 0.15 13.49
CA GLY A 60 9.18 0.51 14.23
C GLY A 60 10.07 1.50 13.48
N GLY A 61 11.03 2.11 14.19
CA GLY A 61 11.90 3.16 13.67
C GLY A 61 12.73 2.74 12.44
N GLU A 62 13.26 1.51 12.42
CA GLU A 62 14.03 1.00 11.27
C GLU A 62 13.16 0.91 10.01
N THR A 63 11.98 0.31 10.11
CA THR A 63 11.04 0.22 8.98
C THR A 63 10.61 1.61 8.51
N GLY A 64 10.30 2.53 9.43
CA GLY A 64 9.99 3.92 9.09
C GLY A 64 11.13 4.63 8.37
N SER A 65 12.39 4.39 8.78
CA SER A 65 13.57 4.94 8.11
C SER A 65 13.74 4.36 6.70
N ARG A 66 13.54 3.05 6.52
CA ARG A 66 13.58 2.38 5.21
C ARG A 66 12.49 2.91 4.28
N ASN A 67 11.26 3.04 4.77
CA ASN A 67 10.14 3.63 3.99
C ASN A 67 10.45 5.05 3.54
N SER A 68 11.06 5.87 4.40
CA SER A 68 11.45 7.23 4.03
C SER A 68 12.52 7.24 2.93
N ARG A 69 13.55 6.38 3.02
CA ARG A 69 14.58 6.23 1.98
C ARG A 69 13.98 5.77 0.65
N LEU A 70 13.07 4.79 0.70
CA LEU A 70 12.34 4.30 -0.46
C LEU A 70 11.63 5.44 -1.21
N LEU A 71 10.86 6.25 -0.50
CA LEU A 71 10.13 7.38 -1.10
C LEU A 71 11.07 8.46 -1.66
N ILE A 72 12.18 8.75 -0.96
CA ILE A 72 13.21 9.69 -1.44
C ILE A 72 13.83 9.19 -2.74
N GLN A 73 14.23 7.92 -2.81
CA GLN A 73 14.83 7.34 -4.02
C GLN A 73 13.85 7.34 -5.21
N LEU A 74 12.58 6.96 -4.98
CA LEU A 74 11.54 7.05 -6.00
C LEU A 74 11.39 8.50 -6.50
N GLY A 75 11.33 9.48 -5.59
CA GLY A 75 11.27 10.88 -5.96
C GLY A 75 12.46 11.35 -6.79
N MET A 76 13.67 10.92 -6.45
CA MET A 76 14.89 11.25 -7.18
C MET A 76 14.94 10.57 -8.56
N ALA A 77 14.49 9.33 -8.67
CA ALA A 77 14.44 8.60 -9.94
C ALA A 77 13.47 9.28 -10.92
N LEU A 78 12.31 9.72 -10.46
CA LEU A 78 11.29 10.36 -11.30
C LEU A 78 11.65 11.79 -11.74
N THR A 79 12.51 12.51 -10.99
CA THR A 79 12.99 13.84 -11.41
C THR A 79 14.02 13.79 -12.51
N ARG A 80 14.69 12.66 -12.72
CA ARG A 80 15.74 12.46 -13.72
C ARG A 80 15.23 11.93 -15.05
N GLY A 81 14.04 11.37 -15.09
CA GLY A 81 13.51 10.64 -16.23
C GLY A 81 12.12 11.09 -16.66
N GLN A 82 11.64 10.44 -17.64
CA GLN A 82 10.26 10.41 -18.13
C GLN A 82 9.71 9.05 -17.70
N PRO A 83 8.51 8.84 -17.51
CA PRO A 83 7.27 9.55 -17.77
C PRO A 83 6.69 10.19 -16.51
N SER A 84 5.56 10.86 -16.69
CA SER A 84 4.79 11.41 -15.58
C SER A 84 4.20 10.28 -14.73
N LEU A 85 4.85 9.98 -13.63
CA LEU A 85 4.41 9.04 -12.60
C LEU A 85 4.13 9.80 -11.30
N ARG A 86 3.10 9.38 -10.58
CA ARG A 86 2.78 9.88 -9.25
C ARG A 86 3.21 8.89 -8.20
N ILE A 87 3.87 9.40 -7.16
CA ILE A 87 4.29 8.62 -6.00
C ILE A 87 3.21 8.74 -4.93
N PHE A 88 2.93 7.62 -4.27
CA PHE A 88 2.05 7.53 -3.13
C PHE A 88 2.76 6.79 -2.00
N ASP A 89 2.53 7.25 -0.78
CA ASP A 89 3.06 6.66 0.45
C ASP A 89 2.10 5.63 1.06
N SER A 90 2.53 5.01 2.15
CA SER A 90 1.80 3.96 2.87
C SER A 90 0.48 4.41 3.51
N SER A 91 0.17 5.72 3.54
CA SER A 91 -1.11 6.23 4.01
C SER A 91 -2.20 6.20 2.95
N THR A 92 -1.85 5.91 1.70
CA THR A 92 -2.78 5.94 0.57
C THR A 92 -3.38 4.57 0.30
N GLY A 93 -4.68 4.43 0.57
CA GLY A 93 -5.44 3.23 0.20
C GLY A 93 -5.93 3.30 -1.25
N PHE A 94 -5.81 2.20 -1.99
CA PHE A 94 -6.32 2.03 -3.35
C PHE A 94 -7.47 1.02 -3.35
N ARG A 95 -8.61 1.39 -3.92
CA ARG A 95 -9.71 0.46 -4.15
C ARG A 95 -9.44 -0.34 -5.42
N LEU A 96 -9.08 -1.60 -5.24
CA LEU A 96 -8.76 -2.48 -6.34
C LEU A 96 -10.01 -2.99 -7.08
N PRO A 97 -9.88 -3.51 -8.32
CA PRO A 97 -11.00 -4.06 -9.09
C PRO A 97 -11.78 -5.17 -8.39
N ASP A 98 -11.16 -5.97 -7.52
CA ASP A 98 -11.81 -7.02 -6.74
C ASP A 98 -12.58 -6.49 -5.52
N GLY A 99 -12.59 -5.19 -5.30
CA GLY A 99 -13.27 -4.52 -4.18
C GLY A 99 -12.42 -4.40 -2.91
N SER A 100 -11.23 -4.99 -2.84
CA SER A 100 -10.31 -4.75 -1.73
C SER A 100 -9.85 -3.29 -1.70
N VAL A 101 -9.47 -2.80 -0.52
CA VAL A 101 -8.80 -1.51 -0.34
C VAL A 101 -7.50 -1.76 0.38
N LEU A 102 -6.38 -1.61 -0.34
CA LEU A 102 -5.04 -1.92 0.15
C LEU A 102 -4.13 -0.70 0.05
N SER A 103 -3.21 -0.59 1.02
CA SER A 103 -2.22 0.48 1.11
C SER A 103 -0.82 -0.14 1.01
N PRO A 104 -0.12 -0.03 -0.14
CA PRO A 104 1.27 -0.48 -0.25
C PRO A 104 2.21 0.51 0.46
N ASP A 105 3.40 0.06 0.89
CA ASP A 105 4.41 0.93 1.50
C ASP A 105 4.85 2.07 0.58
N ALA A 106 4.90 1.82 -0.74
CA ALA A 106 4.98 2.84 -1.77
C ALA A 106 4.29 2.38 -3.05
N ALA A 107 3.75 3.32 -3.81
CA ALA A 107 3.15 3.03 -5.10
C ALA A 107 3.45 4.10 -6.14
N LEU A 108 3.48 3.67 -7.41
CA LEU A 108 3.52 4.57 -8.55
C LEU A 108 2.28 4.36 -9.42
N VAL A 109 1.70 5.46 -9.88
CA VAL A 109 0.59 5.47 -10.84
C VAL A 109 0.97 6.34 -12.02
N LEU A 110 0.79 5.83 -13.25
CA LEU A 110 0.95 6.60 -14.48
C LEU A 110 0.00 7.82 -14.46
N ASP A 111 0.54 8.98 -14.77
CA ASP A 111 -0.23 10.23 -14.72
C ASP A 111 -1.43 10.20 -15.68
N GLU A 112 -1.30 9.56 -16.83
CA GLU A 112 -2.40 9.35 -17.77
C GLU A 112 -3.57 8.60 -17.13
N ARG A 113 -3.31 7.55 -16.33
CA ARG A 113 -4.35 6.80 -15.60
C ARG A 113 -4.94 7.64 -14.47
N TRP A 114 -4.09 8.37 -13.74
CA TRP A 114 -4.54 9.28 -12.70
C TRP A 114 -5.47 10.36 -13.24
N GLN A 115 -5.19 10.90 -14.43
CA GLN A 115 -5.99 11.94 -15.06
C GLN A 115 -7.39 11.47 -15.50
N THR A 116 -7.61 10.16 -15.68
CA THR A 116 -8.96 9.62 -15.96
C THR A 116 -9.90 9.68 -14.76
N LEU A 117 -9.36 9.80 -13.54
CA LEU A 117 -10.16 9.83 -12.33
C LEU A 117 -10.85 11.18 -12.14
N SER A 118 -12.10 11.15 -11.69
CA SER A 118 -12.81 12.35 -11.29
C SER A 118 -12.19 13.00 -10.04
N PRO A 119 -12.41 14.30 -9.79
CA PRO A 119 -11.92 14.95 -8.56
C PRO A 119 -12.40 14.25 -7.27
N GLN A 120 -13.60 13.68 -7.27
CA GLN A 120 -14.13 12.94 -6.13
C GLN A 120 -13.38 11.65 -5.90
N GLN A 121 -13.10 10.87 -6.96
CA GLN A 121 -12.34 9.63 -6.89
C GLN A 121 -10.90 9.85 -6.39
N ARG A 122 -10.27 10.98 -6.78
CA ARG A 122 -8.93 11.35 -6.31
C ARG A 122 -8.87 11.74 -4.83
N ARG A 123 -10.00 12.16 -4.25
CA ARG A 123 -10.10 12.58 -2.83
C ARG A 123 -10.48 11.44 -1.89
N SER A 124 -10.93 10.32 -2.42
CA SER A 124 -11.27 9.10 -1.69
C SER A 124 -10.21 8.02 -1.97
N PHE A 125 -10.55 6.75 -1.80
CA PHE A 125 -9.72 5.64 -2.24
C PHE A 125 -9.77 5.53 -3.77
N PRO A 126 -8.68 5.91 -4.50
CA PRO A 126 -8.70 5.88 -5.96
C PRO A 126 -9.08 4.48 -6.48
N PRO A 127 -10.11 4.37 -7.37
CA PRO A 127 -10.58 3.08 -7.87
C PRO A 127 -9.67 2.57 -9.01
N LEU A 128 -8.44 2.25 -8.67
CA LEU A 128 -7.45 1.66 -9.58
C LEU A 128 -6.41 0.86 -8.79
N CYS A 129 -5.80 -0.13 -9.45
CA CYS A 129 -4.57 -0.73 -8.94
C CYS A 129 -3.38 0.11 -9.44
N PRO A 130 -2.39 0.46 -8.59
CA PRO A 130 -1.17 1.15 -9.02
C PRO A 130 -0.40 0.37 -10.09
N ASP A 131 0.41 1.07 -10.88
CA ASP A 131 1.24 0.46 -11.92
C ASP A 131 2.48 -0.22 -11.33
N LEU A 132 3.09 0.39 -10.29
CA LEU A 132 4.08 -0.25 -9.42
C LEU A 132 3.56 -0.23 -7.99
N VAL A 133 3.68 -1.36 -7.31
CA VAL A 133 3.46 -1.50 -5.87
C VAL A 133 4.73 -2.00 -5.20
N ILE A 134 5.05 -1.48 -4.03
CA ILE A 134 6.21 -1.89 -3.24
C ILE A 134 5.74 -2.18 -1.83
N GLU A 135 6.06 -3.37 -1.34
CA GLU A 135 5.90 -3.78 0.05
C GLU A 135 7.28 -4.00 0.66
N LEU A 136 7.47 -3.54 1.88
CA LEU A 136 8.71 -3.66 2.63
C LEU A 136 8.47 -4.53 3.87
N ALA A 137 9.03 -5.73 3.88
CA ALA A 137 8.93 -6.60 5.04
C ALA A 137 9.57 -5.96 6.27
N SER A 138 8.84 -5.99 7.38
CA SER A 138 9.23 -5.48 8.68
C SER A 138 9.57 -6.62 9.66
N PRO A 139 10.19 -6.35 10.81
CA PRO A 139 10.39 -7.37 11.82
C PRO A 139 9.11 -8.06 12.30
N SER A 140 7.95 -7.41 12.22
CA SER A 140 6.66 -8.04 12.54
C SER A 140 6.22 -9.09 11.51
N ASP A 141 6.78 -9.04 10.30
CA ASP A 141 6.54 -10.01 9.24
C ASP A 141 7.54 -11.17 9.26
N GLU A 142 8.47 -11.17 10.22
CA GLU A 142 9.44 -12.25 10.34
C GLU A 142 8.75 -13.60 10.56
N GLY A 143 9.26 -14.59 9.85
CA GLY A 143 8.73 -15.94 9.85
C GLY A 143 7.80 -16.24 8.67
N PRO A 144 7.58 -17.54 8.42
CA PRO A 144 6.92 -18.02 7.20
C PRO A 144 5.50 -17.47 6.99
N ARG A 145 4.76 -17.20 8.08
CA ARG A 145 3.36 -16.73 7.97
C ARG A 145 3.27 -15.27 7.52
N GLY A 146 4.13 -14.39 8.07
CA GLY A 146 4.14 -12.97 7.70
C GLY A 146 4.58 -12.78 6.26
N ILE A 147 5.71 -13.37 5.87
CA ILE A 147 6.19 -13.31 4.48
C ILE A 147 5.18 -13.92 3.51
N THR A 148 4.51 -15.03 3.88
CA THR A 148 3.46 -15.61 3.06
C THR A 148 2.29 -14.63 2.90
N ALA A 149 1.88 -13.93 3.95
CA ALA A 149 0.82 -12.93 3.86
C ALA A 149 1.19 -11.78 2.90
N LEU A 150 2.45 -11.28 2.97
CA LEU A 150 2.95 -10.28 2.04
C LEU A 150 2.97 -10.79 0.59
N ARG A 151 3.42 -12.03 0.34
CA ARG A 151 3.37 -12.63 -1.00
C ARG A 151 1.93 -12.73 -1.52
N HIS A 152 0.96 -13.13 -0.69
CA HIS A 152 -0.45 -13.14 -1.07
C HIS A 152 -0.98 -11.73 -1.37
N LYS A 153 -0.50 -10.71 -0.66
CA LYS A 153 -0.84 -9.31 -0.94
C LYS A 153 -0.28 -8.89 -2.31
N MET A 154 0.96 -9.27 -2.63
CA MET A 154 1.58 -9.01 -3.92
C MET A 154 0.86 -9.74 -5.08
N ASP A 155 0.49 -11.01 -4.89
CA ASP A 155 -0.31 -11.77 -5.86
C ASP A 155 -1.66 -11.10 -6.12
N ARG A 156 -2.26 -10.51 -5.09
CA ARG A 156 -3.52 -9.76 -5.22
C ARG A 156 -3.32 -8.49 -6.05
N TYR A 157 -2.26 -7.73 -5.82
CA TYR A 157 -1.95 -6.57 -6.67
C TYR A 157 -1.74 -6.98 -8.13
N GLN A 158 -0.98 -8.05 -8.38
CA GLN A 158 -0.78 -8.57 -9.73
C GLN A 158 -2.10 -8.97 -10.39
N ALA A 159 -2.96 -9.71 -9.68
CA ALA A 159 -4.27 -10.14 -10.18
C ALA A 159 -5.20 -8.95 -10.48
N ASN A 160 -5.03 -7.83 -9.79
CA ASN A 160 -5.81 -6.60 -9.98
C ASN A 160 -5.17 -5.62 -10.99
N GLY A 161 -4.08 -6.02 -11.67
CA GLY A 161 -3.52 -5.29 -12.80
C GLY A 161 -2.29 -4.43 -12.48
N ALA A 162 -1.60 -4.64 -11.37
CA ALA A 162 -0.28 -4.09 -11.16
C ALA A 162 0.67 -4.58 -12.27
N ARG A 163 1.38 -3.64 -12.89
CA ARG A 163 2.33 -3.96 -13.97
C ARG A 163 3.65 -4.45 -13.41
N LEU A 164 4.00 -3.96 -12.22
CA LEU A 164 5.23 -4.32 -11.52
C LEU A 164 4.95 -4.33 -10.01
N GLY A 165 5.53 -5.28 -9.30
CA GLY A 165 5.47 -5.36 -7.85
C GLY A 165 6.84 -5.74 -7.29
N TRP A 166 7.27 -5.08 -6.22
CA TRP A 166 8.50 -5.41 -5.50
C TRP A 166 8.18 -5.69 -4.04
N LEU A 167 8.55 -6.88 -3.56
CA LEU A 167 8.59 -7.21 -2.14
C LEU A 167 10.05 -7.17 -1.68
N LEU A 168 10.36 -6.16 -0.87
CA LEU A 168 11.68 -5.95 -0.31
C LEU A 168 11.80 -6.73 1.00
N LEU A 169 12.84 -7.55 1.12
CA LEU A 169 13.12 -8.43 2.25
C LEU A 169 14.47 -8.04 2.89
N PRO A 170 14.52 -7.00 3.76
CA PRO A 170 15.77 -6.46 4.26
C PRO A 170 16.62 -7.46 5.02
N GLN A 171 16.02 -8.32 5.85
CA GLN A 171 16.74 -9.33 6.62
C GLN A 171 17.44 -10.38 5.75
N GLU A 172 16.89 -10.62 4.57
CA GLU A 172 17.42 -11.59 3.62
C GLU A 172 18.27 -10.91 2.53
N ARG A 173 18.31 -9.57 2.50
CA ARG A 173 18.92 -8.74 1.43
C ARG A 173 18.42 -9.18 0.06
N ALA A 174 17.13 -9.51 -0.04
CA ALA A 174 16.51 -10.05 -1.23
C ALA A 174 15.34 -9.18 -1.70
N VAL A 175 15.03 -9.25 -2.97
CA VAL A 175 13.83 -8.68 -3.57
C VAL A 175 13.10 -9.73 -4.38
N GLU A 176 11.79 -9.82 -4.18
CA GLU A 176 10.91 -10.62 -5.02
C GLU A 176 10.15 -9.69 -5.97
N ILE A 177 10.06 -10.07 -7.24
CA ILE A 177 9.57 -9.21 -8.33
C ILE A 177 8.39 -9.89 -9.02
N TRP A 178 7.23 -9.27 -8.97
CA TRP A 178 6.04 -9.65 -9.74
C TRP A 178 5.95 -8.79 -11.00
N ARG A 179 5.74 -9.43 -12.17
CA ARG A 179 5.54 -8.71 -13.44
C ARG A 179 4.13 -8.92 -13.97
N GLY A 180 3.52 -7.83 -14.45
CA GLY A 180 2.20 -7.88 -15.09
C GLY A 180 2.17 -8.86 -16.27
N GLY A 181 1.08 -9.64 -16.38
CA GLY A 181 0.96 -10.69 -17.38
C GLY A 181 1.78 -11.95 -17.12
N GLY A 182 2.59 -11.98 -16.05
CA GLY A 182 3.28 -13.18 -15.57
C GLY A 182 2.31 -14.21 -14.98
N GLN A 183 2.82 -15.41 -14.75
CA GLN A 183 2.04 -16.45 -14.07
C GLN A 183 1.79 -16.03 -12.63
N GLN A 184 0.52 -16.08 -12.21
CA GLN A 184 0.13 -15.75 -10.84
C GLN A 184 0.87 -16.62 -9.80
N GLY A 185 1.35 -16.01 -8.75
CA GLY A 185 2.11 -16.70 -7.70
C GLY A 185 3.56 -17.05 -8.06
N MET A 186 4.06 -16.56 -9.19
CA MET A 186 5.46 -16.73 -9.57
C MET A 186 6.18 -15.37 -9.59
N ALA A 187 6.95 -15.12 -8.52
CA ALA A 187 7.87 -14.00 -8.45
C ALA A 187 9.28 -14.43 -8.87
N GLU A 188 9.98 -13.55 -9.59
CA GLU A 188 11.43 -13.66 -9.73
C GLU A 188 12.06 -13.21 -8.41
N ARG A 189 13.03 -13.97 -7.88
CA ARG A 189 13.73 -13.61 -6.65
C ARG A 189 15.20 -13.33 -6.94
N LEU A 190 15.66 -12.18 -6.49
CA LEU A 190 17.05 -11.75 -6.53
C LEU A 190 17.62 -11.77 -5.12
N GLU A 191 18.67 -12.57 -4.91
CA GLU A 191 19.38 -12.67 -3.64
C GLU A 191 20.56 -11.69 -3.61
N ASN A 192 20.85 -11.11 -2.43
CA ASN A 192 21.92 -10.12 -2.24
C ASN A 192 21.87 -9.00 -3.28
N ALA A 193 20.65 -8.59 -3.63
CA ALA A 193 20.44 -7.57 -4.64
C ALA A 193 20.92 -6.21 -4.13
N SER A 194 21.80 -5.55 -4.89
CA SER A 194 22.23 -4.18 -4.63
C SER A 194 21.31 -3.15 -5.29
N ARG A 195 20.57 -3.56 -6.33
CA ARG A 195 19.65 -2.70 -7.08
C ARG A 195 18.46 -3.47 -7.60
N VAL A 196 17.36 -2.77 -7.80
CA VAL A 196 16.20 -3.25 -8.56
C VAL A 196 15.75 -2.20 -9.54
N ALA A 197 15.53 -2.60 -10.79
CA ALA A 197 15.13 -1.71 -11.88
C ALA A 197 13.68 -1.97 -12.29
N GLY A 198 12.98 -0.89 -12.65
CA GLY A 198 11.62 -0.89 -13.18
C GLY A 198 11.55 -0.28 -14.58
N SER A 199 12.56 -0.54 -15.42
CA SER A 199 12.67 0.04 -16.77
C SER A 199 11.49 -0.32 -17.68
N GLU A 200 10.77 -1.43 -17.41
CA GLU A 200 9.53 -1.77 -18.09
C GLU A 200 8.37 -0.80 -17.78
N LEU A 201 8.45 -0.05 -16.69
CA LEU A 201 7.47 0.97 -16.34
C LEU A 201 7.98 2.37 -16.71
N ALA A 202 9.24 2.67 -16.40
CA ALA A 202 9.86 3.95 -16.68
C ALA A 202 11.38 3.81 -16.87
N GLU A 203 11.93 4.42 -17.92
CA GLU A 203 13.37 4.48 -18.12
C GLU A 203 14.04 5.20 -16.94
N GLY A 204 15.10 4.61 -16.38
CA GLY A 204 15.83 5.16 -15.25
C GLY A 204 15.16 4.96 -13.88
N LEU A 205 14.02 4.28 -13.83
CA LEU A 205 13.43 3.86 -12.56
C LEU A 205 14.28 2.74 -11.96
N GLU A 206 15.04 3.08 -10.94
CA GLU A 206 15.93 2.15 -10.23
C GLU A 206 16.01 2.55 -8.75
N LEU A 207 16.05 1.56 -7.86
CA LEU A 207 16.33 1.73 -6.45
C LEU A 207 17.71 1.18 -6.12
N ASP A 208 18.49 1.91 -5.32
CA ASP A 208 19.67 1.43 -4.63
C ASP A 208 19.24 0.71 -3.35
N LEU A 209 19.31 -0.61 -3.38
CA LEU A 209 18.86 -1.43 -2.26
C LEU A 209 19.88 -1.44 -1.11
N GLU A 210 21.15 -1.14 -1.37
CA GLU A 210 22.15 -1.05 -0.30
C GLU A 210 21.78 0.05 0.72
N GLU A 211 21.26 1.18 0.26
CA GLU A 211 20.77 2.24 1.15
C GLU A 211 19.55 1.81 1.97
N ILE A 212 18.74 0.91 1.46
CA ILE A 212 17.55 0.36 2.16
C ILE A 212 17.98 -0.72 3.15
N TRP A 213 18.97 -1.55 2.77
CA TRP A 213 19.51 -2.59 3.65
C TRP A 213 20.31 -2.02 4.84
N ALA A 214 20.96 -0.87 4.67
CA ALA A 214 21.92 -0.28 5.63
C ALA A 214 21.29 0.39 6.87
N VAL A 215 20.00 0.27 7.08
CA VAL A 215 19.29 0.89 8.22
C VAL A 215 19.28 -0.03 9.43
#